data_8867e321daf0747c4864f39187b658a6
#
_entry.id   8867e321daf0747c4864f39187b658a6
#
_cell.length_a   1.000
_cell.length_b   1.000
_cell.length_c   1.000
_cell.angle_alpha   90.00
_cell.angle_beta   90.00
_cell.angle_gamma   90.00
#
_symmetry.space_group_name_H-M   'P 1'
#
loop_
_entity.id
_entity.type
_entity.pdbx_description
1 polymer ?
#
loop_
_entity_poly.entity_id
_entity_poly.type
_entity_poly.pdbx_seq_one_letter_code
_entity_poly.pdbx_strand_id
1 'polypeptide(L)'
;MAGRGFEEVRATFTTCLPKQHRDFLEALTVSAVIGDYFFCHAGVRPGVTLDRQRRDDLLNIREPFLSSEAEHGKLVVHGHTPAVAPELRPNRIGIDTAAFATGRLTCLVLEKDQQHFLPESYWTGQ
;
A
#
# COMPACT_ATOMS: atom_id res chain seq x y z
N MET A 1 5.97 -24.32 -29.32
CA MET A 1 4.86 -24.55 -28.37
C MET A 1 3.94 -23.33 -28.43
N ALA A 2 2.70 -23.48 -28.87
CA ALA A 2 1.72 -22.39 -28.83
C ALA A 2 1.41 -22.07 -27.37
N GLY A 3 1.59 -20.83 -26.96
CA GLY A 3 1.24 -20.37 -25.61
C GLY A 3 -0.28 -20.50 -25.40
N ARG A 4 -0.70 -20.88 -24.20
CA ARG A 4 -2.12 -20.90 -23.84
C ARG A 4 -2.69 -19.50 -23.98
N GLY A 5 -3.89 -19.38 -24.54
CA GLY A 5 -4.58 -18.11 -24.63
C GLY A 5 -4.92 -17.55 -23.24
N PHE A 6 -5.02 -16.22 -23.12
CA PHE A 6 -5.31 -15.54 -21.84
C PHE A 6 -6.57 -16.10 -21.14
N GLU A 7 -7.62 -16.40 -21.89
CA GLU A 7 -8.86 -16.96 -21.35
C GLU A 7 -8.68 -18.38 -20.80
N GLU A 8 -7.86 -19.22 -21.44
CA GLU A 8 -7.53 -20.55 -20.94
C GLU A 8 -6.73 -20.49 -19.63
N VAL A 9 -5.77 -19.58 -19.56
CA VAL A 9 -4.98 -19.34 -18.34
C VAL A 9 -5.89 -18.85 -17.21
N ARG A 10 -6.77 -17.91 -17.50
CA ARG A 10 -7.75 -17.38 -16.54
C ARG A 10 -8.69 -18.46 -16.03
N ALA A 11 -9.26 -19.27 -16.91
CA ALA A 11 -10.16 -20.36 -16.54
C ALA A 11 -9.44 -21.38 -15.64
N THR A 12 -8.23 -21.78 -16.02
CA THR A 12 -7.41 -22.71 -15.23
C THR A 12 -7.08 -22.12 -13.85
N PHE A 13 -6.66 -20.86 -13.80
CA PHE A 13 -6.37 -20.18 -12.53
C PHE A 13 -7.61 -20.14 -11.62
N THR A 14 -8.77 -19.78 -12.17
CA THR A 14 -10.03 -19.71 -11.43
C THR A 14 -10.42 -21.06 -10.81
N THR A 15 -10.19 -22.17 -11.52
CA THR A 15 -10.48 -23.52 -11.01
C THR A 15 -9.44 -24.02 -10.01
N CYS A 16 -8.18 -23.60 -10.15
CA CYS A 16 -7.09 -24.01 -9.26
C CYS A 16 -7.04 -23.18 -7.97
N LEU A 17 -7.65 -21.98 -7.95
CA LEU A 17 -7.64 -21.12 -6.76
C LEU A 17 -8.58 -21.69 -5.68
N PRO A 18 -8.06 -22.09 -4.51
CA PRO A 18 -8.90 -22.60 -3.43
C PRO A 18 -9.98 -21.58 -3.04
N LYS A 19 -11.18 -22.08 -2.73
CA LYS A 19 -12.30 -21.22 -2.34
C LYS A 19 -11.95 -20.25 -1.20
N GLN A 20 -11.24 -20.74 -0.19
CA GLN A 20 -10.81 -19.93 0.96
C GLN A 20 -9.92 -18.75 0.54
N HIS A 21 -9.03 -18.93 -0.43
CA HIS A 21 -8.20 -17.84 -0.95
C HIS A 21 -9.03 -16.83 -1.73
N ARG A 22 -10.00 -17.30 -2.51
CA ARG A 22 -10.92 -16.42 -3.23
C ARG A 22 -11.76 -15.59 -2.27
N ASP A 23 -12.39 -16.24 -1.29
CA ASP A 23 -13.21 -15.57 -0.27
C ASP A 23 -12.38 -14.51 0.48
N PHE A 24 -11.13 -14.82 0.82
CA PHE A 24 -10.22 -13.85 1.43
C PHE A 24 -9.97 -12.64 0.53
N LEU A 25 -9.62 -12.86 -0.74
CA LEU A 25 -9.33 -11.77 -1.68
C LEU A 25 -10.57 -10.91 -1.95
N GLU A 26 -11.75 -11.53 -2.04
CA GLU A 26 -13.02 -10.83 -2.25
C GLU A 26 -13.45 -10.01 -1.02
N ALA A 27 -13.03 -10.42 0.18
CA ALA A 27 -13.31 -9.71 1.43
C ALA A 27 -12.36 -8.52 1.69
N LEU A 28 -11.28 -8.37 0.91
CA LEU A 28 -10.33 -7.27 1.10
C LEU A 28 -10.95 -5.91 0.80
N THR A 29 -10.66 -4.95 1.67
CA THR A 29 -10.99 -3.54 1.45
C THR A 29 -9.83 -2.80 0.78
N VAL A 30 -10.10 -1.71 0.09
CA VAL A 30 -9.07 -0.90 -0.59
C VAL A 30 -8.44 0.15 0.33
N SER A 31 -9.07 0.39 1.47
CA SER A 31 -8.57 1.30 2.50
C SER A 31 -9.14 0.95 3.88
N ALA A 32 -8.46 1.41 4.93
CA ALA A 32 -8.92 1.31 6.30
C ALA A 32 -8.57 2.58 7.08
N VAL A 33 -9.39 2.92 8.07
CA VAL A 33 -9.13 4.01 9.02
C VAL A 33 -8.96 3.40 10.40
N ILE A 34 -7.84 3.69 11.05
CA ILE A 34 -7.56 3.25 12.41
C ILE A 34 -6.96 4.44 13.17
N GLY A 35 -7.71 4.98 14.12
CA GLY A 35 -7.29 6.19 14.85
C GLY A 35 -7.04 7.36 13.90
N ASP A 36 -5.85 7.93 13.95
CA ASP A 36 -5.42 9.07 13.14
C ASP A 36 -4.76 8.67 11.82
N TYR A 37 -4.79 7.39 11.48
CA TYR A 37 -4.16 6.84 10.28
C TYR A 37 -5.18 6.39 9.25
N PHE A 38 -4.86 6.66 7.99
CA PHE A 38 -5.57 6.15 6.82
C PHE A 38 -4.65 5.24 6.03
N PHE A 39 -5.05 3.99 5.86
CA PHE A 39 -4.27 2.98 5.14
C PHE A 39 -4.82 2.77 3.75
N CYS A 40 -3.97 2.76 2.74
CA CYS A 40 -4.32 2.40 1.37
C CYS A 40 -3.10 1.82 0.64
N HIS A 41 -3.32 1.23 -0.55
CA HIS A 41 -2.21 0.63 -1.28
C HIS A 41 -1.25 1.67 -1.85
N ALA A 42 -1.74 2.65 -2.63
CA ALA A 42 -0.89 3.57 -3.38
C ALA A 42 -0.85 5.00 -2.80
N GLY A 43 -1.99 5.53 -2.39
CA GLY A 43 -2.10 6.89 -1.89
C GLY A 43 -3.49 7.47 -2.08
N VAL A 44 -3.60 8.79 -1.93
CA VAL A 44 -4.85 9.53 -2.03
C VAL A 44 -4.71 10.71 -2.99
N ARG A 45 -5.79 11.13 -3.62
CA ARG A 45 -5.79 12.34 -4.45
C ARG A 45 -5.85 13.57 -3.55
N PRO A 46 -4.86 14.48 -3.62
CA PRO A 46 -4.88 15.72 -2.86
C PRO A 46 -6.12 16.57 -3.20
N GLY A 47 -6.68 17.24 -2.18
CA GLY A 47 -7.88 18.07 -2.34
C GLY A 47 -9.20 17.30 -2.39
N VAL A 48 -9.17 15.97 -2.34
CA VAL A 48 -10.34 15.09 -2.22
C VAL A 48 -10.39 14.50 -0.82
N THR A 49 -11.54 14.56 -0.15
CA THR A 49 -11.71 13.99 1.19
C THR A 49 -11.55 12.47 1.17
N LEU A 50 -11.07 11.88 2.28
CA LEU A 50 -10.73 10.46 2.35
C LEU A 50 -11.91 9.52 2.08
N ASP A 51 -13.13 9.94 2.43
CA ASP A 51 -14.38 9.21 2.17
C ASP A 51 -14.85 9.26 0.70
N ARG A 52 -14.27 10.17 -0.10
CA ARG A 52 -14.59 10.36 -1.52
C ARG A 52 -13.47 9.97 -2.47
N GLN A 53 -12.44 9.34 -1.95
CA GLN A 53 -11.34 8.85 -2.77
C GLN A 53 -11.80 7.80 -3.78
N ARG A 54 -11.30 7.87 -5.00
CA ARG A 54 -11.61 6.87 -6.03
C ARG A 54 -10.79 5.62 -5.79
N ARG A 55 -11.40 4.46 -6.01
CA ARG A 55 -10.72 3.17 -5.92
C ARG A 55 -9.44 3.12 -6.76
N ASP A 56 -9.47 3.69 -7.95
CA ASP A 56 -8.33 3.72 -8.84
C ASP A 56 -7.16 4.52 -8.27
N ASP A 57 -7.43 5.67 -7.67
CA ASP A 57 -6.40 6.47 -7.00
C ASP A 57 -5.81 5.71 -5.79
N LEU A 58 -6.65 5.11 -4.94
CA LEU A 58 -6.20 4.33 -3.79
C LEU A 58 -5.26 3.16 -4.15
N LEU A 59 -5.41 2.61 -5.37
CA LEU A 59 -4.65 1.45 -5.83
C LEU A 59 -3.46 1.79 -6.75
N ASN A 60 -3.46 2.96 -7.42
CA ASN A 60 -2.52 3.21 -8.50
C ASN A 60 -1.84 4.59 -8.49
N ILE A 61 -2.31 5.54 -7.67
CA ILE A 61 -1.79 6.92 -7.71
C ILE A 61 -0.31 6.97 -7.35
N ARG A 62 0.40 7.84 -8.06
CA ARG A 62 1.75 8.29 -7.71
C ARG A 62 1.73 9.81 -7.59
N GLU A 63 1.91 10.51 -8.68
CA GLU A 63 1.69 11.96 -8.72
C GLU A 63 0.20 12.29 -8.93
N PRO A 64 -0.30 13.36 -8.34
CA PRO A 64 0.41 14.36 -7.51
C PRO A 64 0.50 14.03 -6.01
N PHE A 65 0.16 12.83 -5.57
CA PHE A 65 0.17 12.46 -4.14
C PHE A 65 1.57 12.52 -3.52
N LEU A 66 2.57 11.95 -4.21
CA LEU A 66 3.93 11.82 -3.66
C LEU A 66 4.62 13.16 -3.44
N SER A 67 4.36 14.14 -4.30
CA SER A 67 4.90 15.50 -4.20
C SER A 67 4.03 16.48 -3.40
N SER A 68 2.81 16.06 -3.00
CA SER A 68 1.88 16.93 -2.28
C SER A 68 2.28 17.10 -0.81
N GLU A 69 2.24 18.35 -0.36
CA GLU A 69 2.36 18.72 1.06
C GLU A 69 0.99 19.00 1.71
N ALA A 70 -0.11 18.80 0.96
CA ALA A 70 -1.44 19.03 1.47
C ALA A 70 -1.79 18.07 2.62
N GLU A 71 -2.46 18.58 3.63
CA GLU A 71 -3.03 17.76 4.69
C GLU A 71 -4.24 16.97 4.18
N HIS A 72 -4.34 15.71 4.59
CA HIS A 72 -5.43 14.82 4.20
C HIS A 72 -6.45 14.58 5.33
N GLY A 73 -6.28 15.25 6.47
CA GLY A 73 -7.10 15.07 7.68
C GLY A 73 -6.71 13.83 8.51
N LYS A 74 -5.90 12.94 7.95
CA LYS A 74 -5.25 11.81 8.64
C LYS A 74 -3.89 11.55 8.00
N LEU A 75 -2.99 10.90 8.75
CA LEU A 75 -1.70 10.48 8.23
C LEU A 75 -1.89 9.27 7.33
N VAL A 76 -1.52 9.39 6.05
CA VAL A 76 -1.73 8.33 5.05
C VAL A 76 -0.56 7.35 5.07
N VAL A 77 -0.83 6.08 5.37
CA VAL A 77 0.15 4.99 5.28
C VAL A 77 -0.05 4.26 3.97
N HIS A 78 1.02 4.17 3.16
CA HIS A 78 0.94 3.63 1.81
C HIS A 78 2.20 2.86 1.37
N GLY A 79 2.08 2.13 0.26
CA GLY A 79 3.15 1.44 -0.46
C GLY A 79 3.19 1.80 -1.94
N HIS A 80 3.20 0.81 -2.83
CA HIS A 80 3.08 0.89 -4.29
C HIS A 80 4.24 1.57 -5.03
N THR A 81 4.80 2.64 -4.48
CA THR A 81 5.94 3.34 -5.07
C THR A 81 7.17 3.05 -4.22
N PRO A 82 8.06 2.15 -4.69
CA PRO A 82 9.21 1.73 -3.91
C PRO A 82 10.19 2.87 -3.65
N ALA A 83 10.72 2.91 -2.43
CA ALA A 83 11.81 3.78 -2.02
C ALA A 83 12.97 2.97 -1.41
N VAL A 84 14.16 3.56 -1.33
CA VAL A 84 15.34 2.88 -0.74
C VAL A 84 15.17 2.63 0.76
N ALA A 85 14.44 3.52 1.43
CA ALA A 85 14.10 3.47 2.84
C ALA A 85 12.65 3.94 3.05
N PRO A 86 12.03 3.62 4.19
CA PRO A 86 10.72 4.16 4.52
C PRO A 86 10.74 5.69 4.54
N GLU A 87 9.68 6.30 4.05
CA GLU A 87 9.56 7.75 4.00
C GLU A 87 8.58 8.26 5.05
N LEU A 88 9.05 9.09 5.98
CA LEU A 88 8.18 9.85 6.89
C LEU A 88 8.03 11.27 6.37
N ARG A 89 6.78 11.65 6.11
CA ARG A 89 6.38 13.02 5.74
C ARG A 89 5.30 13.51 6.71
N PRO A 90 5.07 14.80 6.83
CA PRO A 90 4.03 15.33 7.72
C PRO A 90 2.61 14.80 7.40
N ASN A 91 2.34 14.45 6.15
CA ASN A 91 1.03 14.03 5.64
C ASN A 91 0.95 12.55 5.22
N ARG A 92 2.09 11.82 5.16
CA ARG A 92 2.13 10.43 4.72
C ARG A 92 3.32 9.63 5.25
N ILE A 93 3.19 8.32 5.30
CA ILE A 93 4.26 7.36 5.58
C ILE A 93 4.31 6.35 4.43
N GLY A 94 5.42 6.34 3.68
CA GLY A 94 5.69 5.33 2.64
C GLY A 94 6.45 4.16 3.24
N ILE A 95 5.93 2.94 3.09
CA ILE A 95 6.54 1.73 3.66
C ILE A 95 6.97 0.69 2.62
N ASP A 96 6.87 0.98 1.33
CA ASP A 96 7.32 0.06 0.27
C ASP A 96 8.83 0.22 0.04
N THR A 97 9.59 -0.76 0.46
CA THR A 97 11.05 -0.80 0.30
C THR A 97 11.49 -1.85 -0.72
N ALA A 98 10.60 -2.21 -1.66
CA ALA A 98 10.85 -3.17 -2.73
C ALA A 98 11.36 -4.53 -2.20
N ALA A 99 10.71 -5.09 -1.19
CA ALA A 99 11.16 -6.33 -0.54
C ALA A 99 11.40 -7.47 -1.53
N PHE A 100 10.64 -7.54 -2.62
CA PHE A 100 10.80 -8.53 -3.70
C PHE A 100 12.17 -8.47 -4.40
N ALA A 101 12.81 -7.29 -4.42
CA ALA A 101 14.11 -7.07 -5.04
C ALA A 101 15.24 -6.87 -4.01
N THR A 102 14.93 -6.25 -2.88
CA THR A 102 15.92 -5.89 -1.85
C THR A 102 16.04 -6.92 -0.74
N GLY A 103 15.05 -7.80 -0.57
CA GLY A 103 14.90 -8.68 0.59
C GLY A 103 14.57 -7.94 1.89
N ARG A 104 14.37 -6.62 1.87
CA ARG A 104 14.07 -5.80 3.06
C ARG A 104 12.58 -5.54 3.14
N LEU A 105 11.90 -6.22 4.04
CA LEU A 105 10.50 -5.98 4.34
C LEU A 105 10.38 -4.95 5.47
N THR A 106 9.68 -3.86 5.22
CA THR A 106 9.39 -2.84 6.22
C THR A 106 8.15 -3.22 7.04
N CYS A 107 8.27 -3.17 8.35
CA CYS A 107 7.15 -3.22 9.27
C CYS A 107 7.08 -1.87 10.03
N LEU A 108 5.97 -1.19 9.91
CA LEU A 108 5.66 0.03 10.66
C LEU A 108 4.86 -0.34 11.91
N VAL A 109 5.34 0.05 13.08
CA VAL A 109 4.62 -0.07 14.34
C VAL A 109 4.07 1.28 14.73
N LEU A 110 2.79 1.34 15.01
CA LEU A 110 2.05 2.55 15.39
C LEU A 110 1.46 2.35 16.78
N GLU A 111 1.94 3.14 17.73
CA GLU A 111 1.46 3.13 19.12
C GLU A 111 1.13 4.56 19.55
N LYS A 112 -0.16 4.89 19.58
CA LYS A 112 -0.65 6.26 19.84
C LYS A 112 -0.05 7.25 18.80
N ASP A 113 0.81 8.15 19.27
CA ASP A 113 1.55 9.15 18.48
C ASP A 113 2.96 8.70 18.09
N GLN A 114 3.39 7.52 18.55
CA GLN A 114 4.71 6.98 18.26
C GLN A 114 4.70 6.10 17.01
N GLN A 115 5.73 6.25 16.21
CA GLN A 115 5.94 5.53 14.95
C GLN A 115 7.37 5.01 14.92
N HIS A 116 7.54 3.70 14.74
CA HIS A 116 8.87 3.12 14.57
C HIS A 116 8.86 1.97 13.55
N PHE A 117 10.00 1.68 12.96
CA PHE A 117 10.16 0.65 11.94
C PHE A 117 10.90 -0.56 12.46
N LEU A 118 10.48 -1.74 12.01
CA LEU A 118 11.16 -3.00 12.29
C LEU A 118 11.67 -3.65 10.98
N PRO A 119 12.82 -4.36 11.03
CA PRO A 119 13.79 -4.28 12.13
C PRO A 119 14.51 -2.92 12.14
N GLU A 120 14.71 -2.38 13.31
CA GLU A 120 15.38 -1.07 13.47
C GLU A 120 16.76 -1.03 12.81
N SER A 121 17.49 -2.16 12.84
CA SER A 121 18.82 -2.29 12.24
C SER A 121 18.87 -2.00 10.72
N TYR A 122 17.76 -2.04 10.02
CA TYR A 122 17.73 -1.70 8.59
C TYR A 122 17.67 -0.19 8.35
N TRP A 123 17.23 0.60 9.34
CA TRP A 123 16.86 1.99 9.17
C TRP A 123 17.68 2.98 10.04
N THR A 124 18.46 2.46 11.00
CA THR A 124 19.25 3.29 11.93
C THR A 124 20.67 3.63 11.44
N GLY A 125 21.01 3.34 10.20
CA GLY A 125 22.35 3.51 9.63
C GLY A 125 22.47 4.64 8.59
N GLN A 126 21.58 5.65 8.60
CA GLN A 126 21.68 6.80 7.69
C GLN A 126 21.93 8.07 8.46
#